data_e516b1372971a39d0ea10e93e1e5dec5
#
_entry.id   e516b1372971a39d0ea10e93e1e5dec5
#
_cell.length_a   1.000
_cell.length_b   1.000
_cell.length_c   1.000
_cell.angle_alpha   90.00
_cell.angle_beta   90.00
_cell.angle_gamma   90.00
#
_symmetry.space_group_name_H-M   'P 1'
#
loop_
_entity.id
_entity.type
_entity.pdbx_description
1 polymer ?
#
loop_
_entity_poly.entity_id
_entity_poly.type
_entity_poly.pdbx_seq_one_letter_code
_entity_poly.pdbx_strand_id
1 'polypeptide(L)'
;CRSDLRQMTERTETKMKIVVLCGGLSTERKISFSSGTKICGALRAKGHQAVLVDMFLGLEELGEDVLAHPEQLFDSLPELKPVVFDGIAPDLCAVRASRKWKDPSIIGLGVLDICKKADMVFVALHGLNGEDGRIQAAFDLLGIPYTGSDYLGAAMAMDKITTKRLLKPFGIQTPAWKEYHRVTRDQIPAIAAENPVPCVV
;
A
#
# COMPACT_ATOMS: atom_id res chain seq x y z
N CYS A 1 -18.88 13.23 39.31
CA CYS A 1 -18.96 12.07 38.37
C CYS A 1 -19.70 12.34 37.04
N ARG A 2 -20.40 13.46 36.87
CA ARG A 2 -21.01 13.86 35.57
C ARG A 2 -20.30 15.03 34.88
N SER A 3 -19.42 15.73 35.60
CA SER A 3 -18.56 16.82 35.05
C SER A 3 -17.36 16.31 34.26
N ASP A 4 -16.83 15.13 34.62
CA ASP A 4 -15.61 14.60 34.00
C ASP A 4 -15.84 13.98 32.62
N LEU A 5 -17.08 13.57 32.31
CA LEU A 5 -17.46 13.03 31.01
C LEU A 5 -17.63 14.11 29.91
N ARG A 6 -17.82 15.38 30.29
CA ARG A 6 -17.90 16.49 29.31
C ARG A 6 -16.54 17.05 28.90
N GLN A 7 -15.49 16.83 29.67
CA GLN A 7 -14.13 17.28 29.32
C GLN A 7 -13.38 16.32 28.38
N MET A 8 -13.93 15.11 28.11
CA MET A 8 -13.34 14.17 27.16
C MET A 8 -13.77 14.38 25.70
N THR A 9 -14.63 15.34 25.40
CA THR A 9 -15.21 15.53 24.05
C THR A 9 -14.66 16.69 23.24
N GLU A 10 -13.73 17.49 23.75
CA GLU A 10 -12.98 18.46 22.97
C GLU A 10 -11.51 18.05 22.79
N ARG A 11 -11.28 16.90 22.20
CA ARG A 11 -10.05 16.73 21.42
C ARG A 11 -10.21 17.64 20.19
N THR A 12 -9.59 18.80 20.21
CA THR A 12 -9.31 19.54 18.98
C THR A 12 -8.66 18.57 18.03
N GLU A 13 -9.41 18.14 16.99
CA GLU A 13 -8.88 17.24 15.97
C GLU A 13 -7.71 17.95 15.31
N THR A 14 -6.49 17.56 15.64
CA THR A 14 -5.28 18.18 15.11
C THR A 14 -5.26 17.91 13.61
N LYS A 15 -5.29 18.98 12.83
CA LYS A 15 -5.16 18.92 11.37
C LYS A 15 -3.78 18.35 11.03
N MET A 16 -3.75 17.25 10.27
CA MET A 16 -2.52 16.54 9.91
C MET A 16 -2.26 16.65 8.41
N LYS A 17 -0.99 16.65 8.03
CA LYS A 17 -0.50 16.44 6.67
C LYS A 17 -0.35 14.92 6.45
N ILE A 18 -1.15 14.35 5.55
CA ILE A 18 -1.20 12.90 5.35
C ILE A 18 -0.92 12.60 3.87
N VAL A 19 0.08 11.78 3.62
CA VAL A 19 0.26 11.14 2.30
C VAL A 19 -0.55 9.85 2.28
N VAL A 20 -1.47 9.72 1.32
CA VAL A 20 -2.12 8.44 1.02
C VAL A 20 -1.35 7.80 -0.12
N LEU A 21 -0.51 6.83 0.20
CA LEU A 21 0.35 6.16 -0.76
C LEU A 21 -0.40 5.03 -1.45
N CYS A 22 -0.57 5.12 -2.76
CA CYS A 22 -1.35 4.17 -3.56
C CYS A 22 -0.63 3.77 -4.84
N GLY A 23 -1.32 3.05 -5.73
CA GLY A 23 -0.81 2.65 -7.03
C GLY A 23 0.27 1.58 -6.93
N GLY A 24 1.52 1.97 -7.10
CA GLY A 24 2.64 1.05 -7.13
C GLY A 24 2.71 0.22 -8.42
N LEU A 25 3.50 -0.85 -8.42
CA LEU A 25 3.70 -1.72 -9.58
C LEU A 25 3.31 -3.17 -9.22
N SER A 26 2.02 -3.38 -8.94
CA SER A 26 1.43 -4.70 -8.66
C SER A 26 0.19 -4.94 -9.51
N THR A 27 -0.25 -6.17 -9.60
CA THR A 27 -1.50 -6.55 -10.30
C THR A 27 -2.74 -5.90 -9.67
N GLU A 28 -2.63 -5.47 -8.41
CA GLU A 28 -3.69 -4.83 -7.63
C GLU A 28 -3.64 -3.29 -7.67
N ARG A 29 -2.83 -2.71 -8.57
CA ARG A 29 -2.67 -1.26 -8.74
C ARG A 29 -4.00 -0.49 -8.83
N LYS A 30 -4.96 -0.98 -9.61
CA LYS A 30 -6.27 -0.33 -9.76
C LYS A 30 -7.10 -0.37 -8.47
N ILE A 31 -7.00 -1.47 -7.71
CA ILE A 31 -7.65 -1.62 -6.40
C ILE A 31 -7.04 -0.61 -5.43
N SER A 32 -5.71 -0.49 -5.42
CA SER A 32 -4.99 0.46 -4.60
C SER A 32 -5.41 1.91 -4.87
N PHE A 33 -5.57 2.31 -6.12
CA PHE A 33 -6.10 3.63 -6.47
C PHE A 33 -7.54 3.84 -5.99
N SER A 34 -8.40 2.84 -6.18
CA SER A 34 -9.80 2.92 -5.75
C SER A 34 -9.92 3.10 -4.23
N SER A 35 -9.20 2.29 -3.45
CA SER A 35 -9.18 2.41 -1.99
C SER A 35 -8.49 3.70 -1.54
N GLY A 36 -7.34 4.02 -2.10
CA GLY A 36 -6.59 5.24 -1.77
C GLY A 36 -7.37 6.52 -2.02
N THR A 37 -8.08 6.62 -3.16
CA THR A 37 -8.93 7.78 -3.46
C THR A 37 -10.05 7.97 -2.44
N LYS A 38 -10.72 6.88 -2.05
CA LYS A 38 -11.79 6.92 -1.04
C LYS A 38 -11.25 7.34 0.33
N ILE A 39 -10.11 6.77 0.74
CA ILE A 39 -9.45 7.08 2.01
C ILE A 39 -9.00 8.54 2.02
N CYS A 40 -8.37 9.02 0.94
CA CYS A 40 -7.92 10.40 0.83
C CYS A 40 -9.10 11.38 0.93
N GLY A 41 -10.22 11.09 0.26
CA GLY A 41 -11.46 11.87 0.36
C GLY A 41 -12.04 11.88 1.77
N ALA A 42 -12.07 10.73 2.45
CA ALA A 42 -12.56 10.64 3.83
C ALA A 42 -11.68 11.43 4.82
N LEU A 43 -10.36 11.37 4.66
CA LEU A 43 -9.41 12.15 5.46
C LEU A 43 -9.59 13.66 5.25
N ARG A 44 -9.78 14.11 4.00
CA ARG A 44 -10.09 15.52 3.69
C ARG A 44 -11.42 15.97 4.30
N ALA A 45 -12.45 15.11 4.24
CA ALA A 45 -13.75 15.40 4.86
C ALA A 45 -13.66 15.52 6.39
N LYS A 46 -12.63 14.95 7.02
CA LYS A 46 -12.28 15.09 8.43
C LYS A 46 -11.37 16.31 8.72
N GLY A 47 -11.06 17.14 7.74
CA GLY A 47 -10.27 18.34 7.89
C GLY A 47 -8.75 18.16 7.75
N HIS A 48 -8.26 16.95 7.48
CA HIS A 48 -6.84 16.72 7.25
C HIS A 48 -6.39 17.18 5.86
N GLN A 49 -5.12 17.56 5.73
CA GLN A 49 -4.47 17.85 4.46
C GLN A 49 -3.94 16.55 3.86
N ALA A 50 -4.82 15.79 3.19
CA ALA A 50 -4.46 14.49 2.62
C ALA A 50 -4.16 14.60 1.12
N VAL A 51 -3.04 14.02 0.67
CA VAL A 51 -2.59 13.97 -0.73
C VAL A 51 -2.47 12.53 -1.20
N LEU A 52 -3.04 12.24 -2.36
CA LEU A 52 -2.93 10.94 -3.00
C LEU A 52 -1.65 10.88 -3.84
N VAL A 53 -0.78 9.91 -3.58
CA VAL A 53 0.52 9.78 -4.25
C VAL A 53 0.68 8.37 -4.82
N ASP A 54 1.00 8.28 -6.10
CA ASP A 54 1.38 7.01 -6.73
C ASP A 54 2.80 6.62 -6.34
N MET A 55 2.97 5.49 -5.66
CA MET A 55 4.29 5.02 -5.25
C MET A 55 5.25 4.82 -6.43
N PHE A 56 4.77 4.33 -7.58
CA PHE A 56 5.63 3.99 -8.71
C PHE A 56 5.88 5.16 -9.66
N LEU A 57 4.86 5.91 -10.05
CA LEU A 57 5.02 7.04 -10.96
C LEU A 57 5.58 8.26 -10.24
N GLY A 58 5.30 8.42 -8.94
CA GLY A 58 5.78 9.55 -8.17
C GLY A 58 5.11 10.87 -8.54
N LEU A 59 5.89 11.94 -8.46
CA LEU A 59 5.45 13.32 -8.68
C LEU A 59 5.96 13.90 -10.01
N GLU A 60 6.56 13.11 -10.88
CA GLU A 60 7.24 13.59 -12.10
C GLU A 60 6.34 14.36 -13.06
N GLU A 61 5.02 14.06 -13.08
CA GLU A 61 4.05 14.73 -13.93
C GLU A 61 3.61 16.12 -13.39
N LEU A 62 3.93 16.43 -12.14
CA LEU A 62 3.49 17.65 -11.47
C LEU A 62 4.45 18.84 -11.67
N GLY A 63 5.58 18.60 -12.33
CA GLY A 63 6.56 19.63 -12.69
C GLY A 63 7.69 19.82 -11.66
N GLU A 64 8.71 20.58 -12.06
CA GLU A 64 9.95 20.79 -11.29
C GLU A 64 9.70 21.53 -9.97
N ASP A 65 8.79 22.48 -9.95
CA ASP A 65 8.47 23.25 -8.74
C ASP A 65 7.91 22.35 -7.63
N VAL A 66 7.03 21.38 -7.99
CA VAL A 66 6.49 20.42 -7.04
C VAL A 66 7.56 19.43 -6.58
N LEU A 67 8.46 19.05 -7.46
CA LEU A 67 9.59 18.18 -7.10
C LEU A 67 10.55 18.89 -6.13
N ALA A 68 10.78 20.18 -6.30
CA ALA A 68 11.61 20.99 -5.40
C ALA A 68 10.92 21.25 -4.04
N HIS A 69 9.61 21.42 -4.06
CA HIS A 69 8.79 21.82 -2.90
C HIS A 69 7.53 20.95 -2.77
N PRO A 70 7.66 19.62 -2.54
CA PRO A 70 6.51 18.71 -2.54
C PRO A 70 5.50 19.00 -1.43
N GLU A 71 5.90 19.68 -0.36
CA GLU A 71 5.02 20.12 0.73
C GLU A 71 3.88 21.05 0.28
N GLN A 72 4.01 21.75 -0.83
CA GLN A 72 2.96 22.61 -1.39
C GLN A 72 1.71 21.84 -1.79
N LEU A 73 1.83 20.53 -2.05
CA LEU A 73 0.68 19.65 -2.34
C LEU A 73 -0.30 19.56 -1.16
N PHE A 74 0.16 19.74 0.09
CA PHE A 74 -0.72 19.75 1.25
C PHE A 74 -1.58 21.01 1.33
N ASP A 75 -1.14 22.10 0.72
CA ASP A 75 -1.87 23.36 0.69
C ASP A 75 -2.80 23.46 -0.55
N SER A 76 -2.35 22.93 -1.70
CA SER A 76 -3.13 22.97 -2.95
C SER A 76 -4.20 21.87 -3.03
N LEU A 77 -4.02 20.76 -2.33
CA LEU A 77 -4.92 19.59 -2.31
C LEU A 77 -5.45 19.19 -3.69
N PRO A 78 -4.64 18.61 -4.57
CA PRO A 78 -5.04 18.27 -5.94
C PRO A 78 -6.36 17.51 -6.00
N GLU A 79 -7.12 17.72 -7.06
CA GLU A 79 -8.42 17.05 -7.27
C GLU A 79 -8.28 15.52 -7.25
N LEU A 80 -9.19 14.86 -6.57
CA LEU A 80 -9.27 13.40 -6.51
C LEU A 80 -10.14 12.90 -7.67
N LYS A 81 -9.52 12.24 -8.63
CA LYS A 81 -10.23 11.61 -9.74
C LYS A 81 -10.74 10.23 -9.31
N PRO A 82 -12.05 9.94 -9.42
CA PRO A 82 -12.57 8.61 -9.11
C PRO A 82 -11.92 7.55 -10.01
N VAL A 83 -11.46 6.47 -9.41
CA VAL A 83 -10.95 5.30 -10.14
C VAL A 83 -11.94 4.16 -9.98
N VAL A 84 -12.51 3.73 -11.09
CA VAL A 84 -13.41 2.58 -11.14
C VAL A 84 -12.58 1.32 -11.41
N PHE A 85 -12.75 0.32 -10.55
CA PHE A 85 -12.17 -1.00 -10.78
C PHE A 85 -13.04 -1.78 -11.79
N ASP A 86 -12.46 -2.11 -12.93
CA ASP A 86 -13.12 -2.77 -14.07
C ASP A 86 -12.92 -4.31 -14.06
N GLY A 87 -12.31 -4.86 -13.02
CA GLY A 87 -12.00 -6.30 -12.93
C GLY A 87 -10.79 -6.75 -13.76
N ILE A 88 -10.16 -5.85 -14.51
CA ILE A 88 -9.05 -6.18 -15.41
C ILE A 88 -7.72 -5.81 -14.75
N ALA A 89 -6.80 -6.76 -14.68
CA ALA A 89 -5.45 -6.50 -14.18
C ALA A 89 -4.73 -5.46 -15.06
N PRO A 90 -3.93 -4.55 -14.47
CA PRO A 90 -3.18 -3.56 -15.24
C PRO A 90 -2.06 -4.23 -16.06
N ASP A 91 -1.77 -3.67 -17.23
CA ASP A 91 -0.54 -3.99 -17.95
C ASP A 91 0.66 -3.33 -17.25
N LEU A 92 1.37 -4.10 -16.44
CA LEU A 92 2.52 -3.59 -15.68
C LEU A 92 3.70 -3.20 -16.57
N CYS A 93 3.81 -3.77 -17.76
CA CYS A 93 4.84 -3.37 -18.74
C CYS A 93 4.52 -1.98 -19.27
N ALA A 94 3.26 -1.71 -19.63
CA ALA A 94 2.83 -0.39 -20.05
C ALA A 94 2.97 0.65 -18.94
N VAL A 95 2.60 0.31 -17.69
CA VAL A 95 2.81 1.20 -16.53
C VAL A 95 4.29 1.52 -16.33
N ARG A 96 5.17 0.53 -16.42
CA ARG A 96 6.62 0.74 -16.33
C ARG A 96 7.14 1.62 -17.46
N ALA A 97 6.66 1.41 -18.68
CA ALA A 97 7.07 2.17 -19.85
C ALA A 97 6.60 3.64 -19.77
N SER A 98 5.44 3.92 -19.19
CA SER A 98 4.86 5.28 -19.08
C SER A 98 5.66 6.20 -18.16
N ARG A 99 6.40 5.66 -17.17
CA ARG A 99 7.23 6.48 -16.27
C ARG A 99 8.35 7.17 -17.06
N LYS A 100 8.45 8.48 -16.94
CA LYS A 100 9.47 9.31 -17.62
C LYS A 100 10.84 9.14 -16.98
N TRP A 101 10.89 9.17 -15.64
CA TRP A 101 12.12 8.95 -14.88
C TRP A 101 12.58 7.49 -14.99
N LYS A 102 13.60 7.26 -15.80
CA LYS A 102 14.13 5.92 -16.11
C LYS A 102 15.15 5.47 -15.07
N ASP A 103 14.66 5.11 -13.90
CA ASP A 103 15.41 4.59 -12.78
C ASP A 103 14.90 3.18 -12.43
N PRO A 104 15.74 2.23 -11.98
CA PRO A 104 15.32 0.89 -11.59
C PRO A 104 14.48 0.85 -10.30
N SER A 105 14.45 1.94 -9.52
CA SER A 105 13.69 2.02 -8.28
C SER A 105 12.20 1.73 -8.50
N ILE A 106 11.59 1.04 -7.54
CA ILE A 106 10.14 0.86 -7.46
C ILE A 106 9.45 2.10 -6.85
N ILE A 107 10.22 2.96 -6.18
CA ILE A 107 9.73 4.20 -5.59
C ILE A 107 9.99 5.32 -6.59
N GLY A 108 8.94 6.02 -7.01
CA GLY A 108 8.98 7.08 -8.00
C GLY A 108 9.63 8.37 -7.46
N LEU A 109 9.97 9.24 -8.38
CA LEU A 109 10.61 10.52 -8.08
C LEU A 109 9.74 11.38 -7.15
N GLY A 110 10.33 11.95 -6.08
CA GLY A 110 9.66 12.83 -5.12
C GLY A 110 8.79 12.13 -4.08
N VAL A 111 8.55 10.80 -4.19
CA VAL A 111 7.69 10.07 -3.24
C VAL A 111 8.22 10.11 -1.81
N LEU A 112 9.49 9.79 -1.62
CA LEU A 112 10.09 9.81 -0.28
C LEU A 112 10.19 11.23 0.28
N ASP A 113 10.37 12.21 -0.59
CA ASP A 113 10.50 13.62 -0.18
C ASP A 113 9.18 14.15 0.38
N ILE A 114 8.05 13.88 -0.29
CA ILE A 114 6.74 14.27 0.25
C ILE A 114 6.37 13.45 1.49
N CYS A 115 6.73 12.15 1.54
CA CYS A 115 6.47 11.31 2.72
C CYS A 115 7.21 11.83 3.96
N LYS A 116 8.44 12.33 3.82
CA LYS A 116 9.20 12.97 4.91
C LYS A 116 8.59 14.30 5.41
N LYS A 117 7.78 14.95 4.58
CA LYS A 117 7.09 16.20 4.92
C LYS A 117 5.70 15.98 5.54
N ALA A 118 5.22 14.75 5.54
CA ALA A 118 3.94 14.36 6.13
C ALA A 118 4.08 14.05 7.63
N ASP A 119 3.00 14.28 8.38
CA ASP A 119 2.89 13.81 9.76
C ASP A 119 2.63 12.31 9.81
N MET A 120 2.03 11.73 8.74
CA MET A 120 1.71 10.31 8.63
C MET A 120 1.59 9.91 7.15
N VAL A 121 2.06 8.71 6.83
CA VAL A 121 1.78 8.06 5.55
C VAL A 121 0.71 6.99 5.75
N PHE A 122 -0.44 7.14 5.08
CA PHE A 122 -1.44 6.09 5.00
C PHE A 122 -1.07 5.16 3.83
N VAL A 123 -0.68 3.93 4.14
CA VAL A 123 -0.33 2.92 3.13
C VAL A 123 -1.61 2.28 2.59
N ALA A 124 -2.04 2.73 1.40
CA ALA A 124 -3.18 2.19 0.66
C ALA A 124 -2.74 1.31 -0.53
N LEU A 125 -1.52 0.80 -0.46
CA LEU A 125 -0.97 -0.13 -1.43
C LEU A 125 -1.56 -1.53 -1.22
N HIS A 126 -1.65 -2.30 -2.30
CA HIS A 126 -2.06 -3.69 -2.28
C HIS A 126 -1.04 -4.58 -3.00
N GLY A 127 -0.86 -5.79 -2.48
CA GLY A 127 0.04 -6.80 -3.05
C GLY A 127 1.52 -6.45 -2.90
N LEU A 128 2.28 -6.80 -3.92
CA LEU A 128 3.74 -6.69 -3.92
C LEU A 128 4.22 -5.25 -3.68
N ASN A 129 5.25 -5.10 -2.86
CA ASN A 129 5.88 -3.86 -2.40
C ASN A 129 5.03 -3.02 -1.44
N GLY A 130 3.74 -3.33 -1.25
CA GLY A 130 2.87 -2.63 -0.30
C GLY A 130 2.59 -3.43 0.97
N GLU A 131 2.40 -4.75 0.82
CA GLU A 131 2.00 -5.65 1.91
C GLU A 131 3.12 -6.63 2.32
N ASP A 132 4.27 -6.60 1.66
CA ASP A 132 5.39 -7.53 1.85
C ASP A 132 6.54 -7.00 2.71
N GLY A 133 6.33 -5.91 3.42
CA GLY A 133 7.30 -5.31 4.34
C GLY A 133 8.34 -4.39 3.70
N ARG A 134 8.43 -4.32 2.39
CA ARG A 134 9.50 -3.56 1.71
C ARG A 134 9.37 -2.06 1.89
N ILE A 135 8.19 -1.50 1.66
CA ILE A 135 7.97 -0.07 1.86
C ILE A 135 8.02 0.31 3.33
N GLN A 136 7.52 -0.58 4.21
CA GLN A 136 7.57 -0.42 5.65
C GLN A 136 9.02 -0.33 6.13
N ALA A 137 9.89 -1.25 5.70
CA ALA A 137 11.32 -1.22 6.04
C ALA A 137 12.01 0.06 5.54
N ALA A 138 11.66 0.56 4.34
CA ALA A 138 12.19 1.82 3.85
C ALA A 138 11.73 3.00 4.72
N PHE A 139 10.49 3.01 5.18
CA PHE A 139 9.96 4.05 6.06
C PHE A 139 10.59 3.99 7.45
N ASP A 140 10.79 2.79 8.02
CA ASP A 140 11.47 2.61 9.29
C ASP A 140 12.89 3.19 9.26
N LEU A 141 13.67 2.89 8.21
CA LEU A 141 15.02 3.41 8.03
C LEU A 141 15.06 4.94 7.87
N LEU A 142 14.01 5.53 7.33
CA LEU A 142 13.90 6.97 7.08
C LEU A 142 13.19 7.74 8.20
N GLY A 143 12.68 7.03 9.22
CA GLY A 143 11.91 7.64 10.31
C GLY A 143 10.58 8.23 9.86
N ILE A 144 9.96 7.67 8.81
CA ILE A 144 8.68 8.11 8.28
C ILE A 144 7.55 7.36 8.98
N PRO A 145 6.64 8.04 9.71
CA PRO A 145 5.49 7.38 10.33
C PRO A 145 4.50 6.86 9.28
N TYR A 146 4.01 5.64 9.46
CA TYR A 146 3.05 5.03 8.54
C TYR A 146 1.99 4.20 9.25
N THR A 147 0.90 3.88 8.54
CA THR A 147 -0.16 3.01 9.03
C THR A 147 0.08 1.56 8.63
N GLY A 148 -0.29 0.63 9.51
CA GLY A 148 -0.23 -0.82 9.26
C GLY A 148 0.79 -1.54 10.15
N SER A 149 1.05 -2.80 9.83
CA SER A 149 2.04 -3.63 10.52
C SER A 149 3.46 -3.20 10.14
N ASP A 150 4.42 -3.50 11.02
CA ASP A 150 5.84 -3.32 10.71
C ASP A 150 6.32 -4.23 9.55
N TYR A 151 7.54 -3.98 9.09
CA TYR A 151 8.12 -4.71 7.95
C TYR A 151 8.16 -6.23 8.18
N LEU A 152 8.44 -6.69 9.40
CA LEU A 152 8.56 -8.12 9.68
C LEU A 152 7.19 -8.80 9.70
N GLY A 153 6.23 -8.21 10.39
CA GLY A 153 4.85 -8.69 10.43
C GLY A 153 4.23 -8.75 9.03
N ALA A 154 4.41 -7.70 8.23
CA ALA A 154 3.93 -7.63 6.85
C ALA A 154 4.59 -8.72 5.97
N ALA A 155 5.91 -8.88 6.03
CA ALA A 155 6.65 -9.88 5.24
C ALA A 155 6.22 -11.31 5.58
N MET A 156 6.10 -11.62 6.88
CA MET A 156 5.64 -12.94 7.34
C MET A 156 4.21 -13.25 6.90
N ALA A 157 3.31 -12.26 7.01
CA ALA A 157 1.90 -12.44 6.64
C ALA A 157 1.72 -12.60 5.12
N MET A 158 2.55 -11.95 4.32
CA MET A 158 2.50 -12.05 2.86
C MET A 158 2.97 -13.43 2.37
N ASP A 159 3.96 -14.05 3.02
CA ASP A 159 4.38 -15.42 2.74
C ASP A 159 3.43 -16.42 3.40
N LYS A 160 2.51 -16.99 2.58
CA LYS A 160 1.47 -17.89 3.07
C LYS A 160 2.04 -19.18 3.69
N ILE A 161 3.18 -19.66 3.19
CA ILE A 161 3.85 -20.86 3.71
C ILE A 161 4.42 -20.56 5.09
N THR A 162 5.18 -19.47 5.20
CA THR A 162 5.74 -19.01 6.48
C THR A 162 4.64 -18.73 7.49
N THR A 163 3.57 -18.03 7.10
CA THR A 163 2.41 -17.78 7.97
C THR A 163 1.83 -19.07 8.52
N LYS A 164 1.54 -20.04 7.66
CA LYS A 164 0.94 -21.32 8.09
C LYS A 164 1.87 -22.12 9.00
N ARG A 165 3.17 -22.11 8.73
CA ARG A 165 4.17 -22.75 9.58
C ARG A 165 4.26 -22.12 10.96
N LEU A 166 4.17 -20.79 11.04
CA LEU A 166 4.19 -20.04 12.30
C LEU A 166 2.91 -20.24 13.13
N LEU A 167 1.76 -20.29 12.49
CA LEU A 167 0.46 -20.46 13.19
C LEU A 167 0.24 -21.87 13.75
N LYS A 168 0.79 -22.89 13.09
CA LYS A 168 0.59 -24.30 13.45
C LYS A 168 0.96 -24.64 14.89
N PRO A 169 2.13 -24.26 15.44
CA PRO A 169 2.51 -24.54 16.83
C PRO A 169 1.58 -23.94 17.87
N PHE A 170 0.87 -22.84 17.53
CA PHE A 170 -0.07 -22.17 18.41
C PHE A 170 -1.50 -22.73 18.31
N GLY A 171 -1.72 -23.79 17.55
CA GLY A 171 -3.04 -24.40 17.37
C GLY A 171 -4.02 -23.53 16.57
N ILE A 172 -3.55 -22.48 15.89
CA ILE A 172 -4.40 -21.61 15.07
C ILE A 172 -4.73 -22.36 13.78
N GLN A 173 -6.02 -22.57 13.55
CA GLN A 173 -6.48 -23.30 12.37
C GLN A 173 -6.34 -22.48 11.09
N THR A 174 -5.80 -23.11 10.06
CA THR A 174 -5.75 -22.59 8.69
C THR A 174 -6.28 -23.66 7.73
N PRO A 175 -6.76 -23.30 6.53
CA PRO A 175 -7.12 -24.29 5.52
C PRO A 175 -5.98 -25.28 5.27
N ALA A 176 -6.33 -26.52 4.97
CA ALA A 176 -5.34 -27.54 4.59
C ALA A 176 -4.52 -27.04 3.39
N TRP A 177 -3.25 -27.40 3.36
CA TRP A 177 -2.34 -26.91 2.34
C TRP A 177 -1.23 -27.91 2.05
N LYS A 178 -0.68 -27.83 0.85
CA LYS A 178 0.52 -28.54 0.42
C LYS A 178 1.50 -27.52 -0.17
N GLU A 179 2.76 -27.82 -0.09
CA GLU A 179 3.84 -27.00 -0.60
C GLU A 179 4.56 -27.71 -1.73
N TYR A 180 4.74 -27.01 -2.84
CA TYR A 180 5.45 -27.53 -3.99
C TYR A 180 6.54 -26.53 -4.40
N HIS A 181 7.76 -27.03 -4.61
CA HIS A 181 8.90 -26.22 -5.01
C HIS A 181 9.30 -26.51 -6.44
N ARG A 182 9.57 -25.45 -7.22
CA ARG A 182 10.10 -25.56 -8.60
C ARG A 182 9.29 -26.52 -9.48
N VAL A 183 7.97 -26.37 -9.45
CA VAL A 183 7.05 -27.21 -10.22
C VAL A 183 7.35 -27.08 -11.71
N THR A 184 7.57 -28.22 -12.37
CA THR A 184 7.71 -28.32 -13.82
C THR A 184 6.37 -28.69 -14.47
N ARG A 185 6.23 -28.39 -15.76
CA ARG A 185 4.95 -28.55 -16.47
C ARG A 185 4.43 -30.00 -16.48
N ASP A 186 5.32 -30.99 -16.51
CA ASP A 186 5.01 -32.40 -16.45
C ASP A 186 4.49 -32.87 -15.09
N GLN A 187 4.79 -32.18 -14.02
CA GLN A 187 4.30 -32.48 -12.66
C GLN A 187 2.86 -31.99 -12.41
N ILE A 188 2.37 -31.02 -13.22
CA ILE A 188 1.05 -30.40 -12.99
C ILE A 188 -0.08 -31.43 -12.92
N PRO A 189 -0.20 -32.45 -13.83
CA PRO A 189 -1.29 -33.42 -13.75
C PRO A 189 -1.31 -34.24 -12.45
N ALA A 190 -0.14 -34.64 -11.95
CA ALA A 190 -0.03 -35.36 -10.68
C ALA A 190 -0.44 -34.48 -9.50
N ILE A 191 0.05 -33.24 -9.45
CA ILE A 191 -0.29 -32.26 -8.42
C ILE A 191 -1.80 -31.99 -8.42
N ALA A 192 -2.41 -31.81 -9.60
CA ALA A 192 -3.84 -31.58 -9.73
C ALA A 192 -4.67 -32.77 -9.23
N ALA A 193 -4.22 -33.98 -9.49
CA ALA A 193 -4.89 -35.22 -9.00
C ALA A 193 -4.83 -35.34 -7.46
N GLU A 194 -3.77 -34.83 -6.83
CA GLU A 194 -3.60 -34.88 -5.38
C GLU A 194 -4.37 -33.73 -4.65
N ASN A 195 -4.82 -32.72 -5.34
CA ASN A 195 -5.47 -31.56 -4.77
C ASN A 195 -6.89 -31.41 -5.33
N PRO A 196 -7.90 -31.92 -4.63
CA PRO A 196 -9.27 -31.84 -5.10
C PRO A 196 -9.75 -30.40 -5.16
N VAL A 197 -10.52 -30.08 -6.18
CA VAL A 197 -11.17 -28.77 -6.34
C VAL A 197 -12.43 -28.66 -5.47
N PRO A 198 -12.79 -27.45 -4.95
CA PRO A 198 -12.11 -26.18 -5.21
C PRO A 198 -10.83 -26.00 -4.37
N CYS A 199 -9.76 -25.49 -4.97
CA CYS A 199 -8.53 -25.10 -4.29
C CYS A 199 -8.00 -23.76 -4.82
N VAL A 200 -7.17 -23.10 -4.02
CA VAL A 200 -6.48 -21.84 -4.39
C VAL A 200 -5.00 -22.17 -4.61
N VAL A 201 -4.44 -21.66 -5.70
CA VAL A 201 -3.03 -21.83 -6.08
C VAL A 201 -2.30 -20.50 -6.00
#